data_eeeec36a3a0aa57e9711a4d93a5be58e
#
_entry.id   eeeec36a3a0aa57e9711a4d93a5be58e
#
_cell.length_a   1.000
_cell.length_b   1.000
_cell.length_c   1.000
_cell.angle_alpha   90.00
_cell.angle_beta   90.00
_cell.angle_gamma   90.00
#
_symmetry.space_group_name_H-M   'P 1'
#
loop_
_entity.id
_entity.type
_entity.pdbx_description
1 polymer ?
#
loop_
_entity_poly.entity_id
_entity_poly.type
_entity_poly.pdbx_seq_one_letter_code
_entity_poly.pdbx_strand_id
1 'polypeptide(L)'
;MLAAIKRHRRDFSCSARMICYHDRDKLDDAGNYYSALGWAFARGKGKDIRHYDREQKIFSTCAGAAIYRKKFIDRIGYFDEEHFAYLEDIDVGYRARINGYENWYAPKAIVYHIGSGTSGSRYNHFKTRYSSRNNIYLIYKNMPFLQILLNLPFLILGFGMKILFFTQKGMGREYIAGIKNGFQISHRDKKVKFKLKN
;
A
#
# COMPACT_ATOMS: atom_id res chain seq x y z
N MET A 1 -13.04 -14.89 -0.98
CA MET A 1 -12.97 -13.62 -0.20
C MET A 1 -14.16 -13.42 0.73
N LEU A 2 -15.42 -13.50 0.28
CA LEU A 2 -16.59 -13.23 1.13
C LEU A 2 -16.65 -14.11 2.39
N ALA A 3 -16.39 -15.41 2.26
CA ALA A 3 -16.33 -16.32 3.41
C ALA A 3 -15.16 -15.95 4.37
N ALA A 4 -14.03 -15.52 3.84
CA ALA A 4 -12.88 -15.10 4.65
C ALA A 4 -13.20 -13.84 5.46
N ILE A 5 -13.68 -12.77 4.83
CA ILE A 5 -13.98 -11.51 5.52
C ILE A 5 -15.10 -11.62 6.57
N LYS A 6 -15.92 -12.67 6.53
CA LYS A 6 -16.99 -12.90 7.51
C LYS A 6 -16.51 -13.59 8.79
N ARG A 7 -15.28 -14.13 8.82
CA ARG A 7 -14.81 -14.97 9.95
C ARG A 7 -14.58 -14.18 11.23
N HIS A 8 -14.12 -12.94 11.13
CA HIS A 8 -13.81 -12.11 12.28
C HIS A 8 -14.57 -10.78 12.26
N ARG A 9 -14.96 -10.31 13.44
CA ARG A 9 -15.76 -9.07 13.57
C ARG A 9 -14.98 -7.82 13.17
N ARG A 10 -13.63 -7.86 13.20
CA ARG A 10 -12.73 -6.72 12.92
C ARG A 10 -12.16 -6.72 11.50
N ASP A 11 -12.50 -7.73 10.68
CA ASP A 11 -11.99 -7.81 9.31
C ASP A 11 -12.55 -6.66 8.47
N PHE A 12 -11.66 -5.76 8.08
CA PHE A 12 -11.98 -4.61 7.24
C PHE A 12 -11.95 -4.99 5.77
N SER A 13 -10.86 -5.62 5.36
CA SER A 13 -10.63 -5.97 3.96
C SER A 13 -10.02 -7.36 3.82
N CYS A 14 -10.20 -7.95 2.64
CA CYS A 14 -9.64 -9.22 2.29
C CYS A 14 -9.09 -9.19 0.86
N SER A 15 -7.78 -9.49 0.70
CA SER A 15 -7.11 -9.60 -0.59
C SER A 15 -7.19 -11.00 -1.14
N ALA A 16 -7.38 -11.13 -2.46
CA ALA A 16 -7.23 -12.39 -3.16
C ALA A 16 -5.73 -12.76 -3.31
N ARG A 17 -5.48 -14.02 -3.65
CA ARG A 17 -4.19 -14.52 -4.14
C ARG A 17 -4.05 -14.10 -5.60
N MET A 18 -3.25 -13.08 -5.85
CA MET A 18 -3.00 -12.61 -7.21
C MET A 18 -1.79 -13.36 -7.77
N ILE A 19 -2.03 -14.14 -8.82
CA ILE A 19 -1.02 -14.93 -9.53
C ILE A 19 -0.65 -14.19 -10.82
N CYS A 20 0.63 -14.18 -11.18
CA CYS A 20 1.06 -13.61 -12.44
C CYS A 20 0.37 -14.29 -13.62
N TYR A 21 -0.24 -13.52 -14.52
CA TYR A 21 -0.95 -14.06 -15.66
C TYR A 21 -0.02 -14.84 -16.63
N HIS A 22 1.17 -14.32 -16.88
CA HIS A 22 2.15 -14.88 -17.83
C HIS A 22 3.09 -15.91 -17.21
N ASP A 23 3.15 -16.02 -15.88
CA ASP A 23 3.95 -17.00 -15.14
C ASP A 23 3.15 -17.48 -13.93
N ARG A 24 2.35 -18.51 -14.15
CA ARG A 24 1.35 -18.97 -13.17
C ARG A 24 1.94 -19.68 -11.95
N ASP A 25 3.22 -19.96 -11.94
CA ASP A 25 3.95 -20.47 -10.78
C ASP A 25 4.43 -19.35 -9.86
N LYS A 26 4.28 -18.07 -10.30
CA LYS A 26 4.73 -16.90 -9.58
C LYS A 26 3.56 -16.07 -9.03
N LEU A 27 3.74 -15.64 -7.79
CA LEU A 27 2.83 -14.71 -7.14
C LEU A 27 3.05 -13.30 -7.66
N ASP A 28 1.96 -12.57 -7.94
CA ASP A 28 2.01 -11.12 -8.16
C ASP A 28 1.80 -10.35 -6.87
N ASP A 29 0.80 -10.76 -6.06
CA ASP A 29 0.50 -10.11 -4.78
C ASP A 29 -0.21 -11.08 -3.81
N ALA A 30 0.18 -11.07 -2.55
CA ALA A 30 -0.47 -11.73 -1.42
C ALA A 30 -0.76 -10.74 -0.26
N GLY A 31 -1.08 -9.51 -0.61
CA GLY A 31 -1.25 -8.39 0.30
C GLY A 31 -0.02 -7.50 0.37
N ASN A 32 -0.22 -6.30 0.91
CA ASN A 32 0.83 -5.30 0.97
C ASN A 32 1.40 -5.17 2.38
N TYR A 33 2.66 -4.77 2.45
CA TYR A 33 3.33 -4.35 3.68
C TYR A 33 3.90 -2.93 3.52
N TYR A 34 4.12 -2.28 4.66
CA TYR A 34 4.74 -0.97 4.74
C TYR A 34 5.86 -1.01 5.78
N SER A 35 7.07 -0.60 5.41
CA SER A 35 8.26 -0.69 6.26
C SER A 35 8.57 0.62 6.97
N ALA A 36 9.45 0.58 8.00
CA ALA A 36 9.99 1.76 8.66
C ALA A 36 10.80 2.67 7.72
N LEU A 37 11.34 2.12 6.62
CA LEU A 37 12.00 2.88 5.55
C LEU A 37 11.02 3.72 4.71
N GLY A 38 9.72 3.68 4.98
CA GLY A 38 8.70 4.32 4.18
C GLY A 38 8.48 3.62 2.83
N TRP A 39 8.65 2.31 2.75
CA TRP A 39 8.45 1.55 1.53
C TRP A 39 7.22 0.66 1.62
N ALA A 40 6.32 0.83 0.65
CA ALA A 40 5.26 -0.14 0.37
C ALA A 40 5.80 -1.24 -0.56
N PHE A 41 5.43 -2.48 -0.30
CA PHE A 41 5.80 -3.61 -1.16
C PHE A 41 4.77 -4.73 -1.10
N ALA A 42 4.57 -5.38 -2.24
CA ALA A 42 3.71 -6.54 -2.38
C ALA A 42 4.38 -7.78 -1.77
N ARG A 43 3.66 -8.45 -0.87
CA ARG A 43 4.12 -9.68 -0.26
C ARG A 43 4.23 -10.78 -1.31
N GLY A 44 5.40 -11.39 -1.39
CA GLY A 44 5.64 -12.57 -2.23
C GLY A 44 5.74 -12.31 -3.73
N LYS A 45 5.80 -11.06 -4.18
CA LYS A 45 5.91 -10.75 -5.61
C LYS A 45 7.09 -11.47 -6.27
N GLY A 46 6.80 -12.25 -7.33
CA GLY A 46 7.77 -13.05 -8.06
C GLY A 46 8.23 -14.32 -7.35
N LYS A 47 7.66 -14.65 -6.18
CA LYS A 47 7.94 -15.88 -5.44
C LYS A 47 7.01 -17.02 -5.87
N ASP A 48 7.42 -18.25 -5.60
CA ASP A 48 6.63 -19.44 -5.86
C ASP A 48 5.31 -19.42 -5.08
N ILE A 49 4.21 -19.68 -5.79
CA ILE A 49 2.86 -19.62 -5.21
C ILE A 49 2.64 -20.64 -4.08
N ARG A 50 3.37 -21.75 -4.08
CA ARG A 50 3.21 -22.85 -3.11
C ARG A 50 3.50 -22.43 -1.66
N HIS A 51 4.30 -21.38 -1.47
CA HIS A 51 4.65 -20.86 -0.15
C HIS A 51 3.61 -19.86 0.43
N TYR A 52 2.52 -19.60 -0.32
CA TYR A 52 1.50 -18.60 0.04
C TYR A 52 0.10 -19.20 0.09
N ASP A 53 -0.04 -20.36 0.72
CA ASP A 53 -1.29 -21.14 0.83
C ASP A 53 -2.08 -20.89 2.12
N ARG A 54 -1.51 -20.13 3.08
CA ARG A 54 -2.11 -19.87 4.39
C ARG A 54 -2.70 -18.47 4.48
N GLU A 55 -3.86 -18.38 5.13
CA GLU A 55 -4.44 -17.09 5.50
C GLU A 55 -3.52 -16.35 6.46
N GLN A 56 -3.42 -15.04 6.28
CA GLN A 56 -2.54 -14.20 7.09
C GLN A 56 -3.06 -12.77 7.19
N LYS A 57 -2.84 -12.15 8.35
CA LYS A 57 -2.98 -10.69 8.50
C LYS A 57 -1.92 -9.99 7.66
N ILE A 58 -2.34 -8.95 6.96
CA ILE A 58 -1.49 -8.12 6.10
C ILE A 58 -1.62 -6.66 6.51
N PHE A 59 -0.73 -5.81 6.04
CA PHE A 59 -0.81 -4.39 6.35
C PHE A 59 -1.99 -3.73 5.61
N SER A 60 -2.12 -3.98 4.30
CA SER A 60 -3.24 -3.58 3.48
C SER A 60 -3.47 -4.60 2.36
N THR A 61 -4.64 -4.54 1.74
CA THR A 61 -4.98 -5.34 0.56
C THR A 61 -4.59 -4.59 -0.71
N CYS A 62 -4.19 -5.31 -1.76
CA CYS A 62 -4.09 -4.74 -3.09
C CYS A 62 -5.51 -4.50 -3.66
N ALA A 63 -5.87 -3.25 -3.95
CA ALA A 63 -7.22 -2.91 -4.43
C ALA A 63 -7.59 -3.54 -5.78
N GLY A 64 -6.60 -3.99 -6.55
CA GLY A 64 -6.84 -4.70 -7.81
C GLY A 64 -7.61 -6.01 -7.67
N ALA A 65 -7.61 -6.63 -6.47
CA ALA A 65 -8.38 -7.84 -6.18
C ALA A 65 -8.71 -7.94 -4.68
N ALA A 66 -9.54 -7.04 -4.18
CA ALA A 66 -9.91 -6.96 -2.78
C ALA A 66 -11.41 -6.78 -2.59
N ILE A 67 -11.90 -7.16 -1.40
CA ILE A 67 -13.22 -6.78 -0.91
C ILE A 67 -13.07 -6.00 0.39
N TYR A 68 -13.95 -5.05 0.60
CA TYR A 68 -13.99 -4.18 1.76
C TYR A 68 -15.34 -4.28 2.46
N ARG A 69 -15.34 -4.25 3.78
CA ARG A 69 -16.58 -4.24 4.55
C ARG A 69 -17.16 -2.82 4.57
N LYS A 70 -18.26 -2.60 3.85
CA LYS A 70 -18.90 -1.30 3.70
C LYS A 70 -19.09 -0.56 5.02
N LYS A 71 -19.62 -1.24 6.05
CA LYS A 71 -19.83 -0.68 7.40
C LYS A 71 -18.58 -0.01 7.98
N PHE A 72 -17.38 -0.50 7.67
CA PHE A 72 -16.14 0.05 8.19
C PHE A 72 -15.58 1.14 7.30
N ILE A 73 -15.69 1.00 5.96
CA ILE A 73 -15.26 2.05 5.04
C ILE A 73 -16.08 3.32 5.21
N ASP A 74 -17.39 3.20 5.50
CA ASP A 74 -18.26 4.34 5.83
C ASP A 74 -17.80 5.08 7.11
N ARG A 75 -17.09 4.41 8.04
CA ARG A 75 -16.58 5.00 9.28
C ARG A 75 -15.21 5.64 9.15
N ILE A 76 -14.32 5.05 8.34
CA ILE A 76 -12.93 5.51 8.21
C ILE A 76 -12.71 6.37 6.98
N GLY A 77 -13.70 6.50 6.12
CA GLY A 77 -13.65 7.18 4.83
C GLY A 77 -13.24 6.25 3.69
N TYR A 78 -13.66 6.61 2.50
CA TYR A 78 -13.39 5.90 1.24
C TYR A 78 -11.95 6.10 0.77
N PHE A 79 -11.64 5.68 -0.47
CA PHE A 79 -10.38 5.98 -1.12
C PHE A 79 -10.22 7.49 -1.28
N ASP A 80 -9.04 7.97 -0.94
CA ASP A 80 -8.73 9.39 -0.99
C ASP A 80 -8.36 9.80 -2.42
N GLU A 81 -9.14 10.70 -2.99
CA GLU A 81 -9.00 11.18 -4.36
C GLU A 81 -7.66 11.92 -4.59
N GLU A 82 -7.08 12.53 -3.54
CA GLU A 82 -5.77 13.15 -3.63
C GLU A 82 -4.65 12.16 -4.01
N HIS A 83 -4.82 10.85 -3.73
CA HIS A 83 -3.87 9.85 -4.22
C HIS A 83 -3.91 9.72 -5.74
N PHE A 84 -5.06 9.87 -6.37
CA PHE A 84 -5.32 9.64 -7.78
C PHE A 84 -4.95 8.23 -8.25
N ALA A 85 -3.68 7.83 -8.08
CA ALA A 85 -3.18 6.50 -8.42
C ALA A 85 -1.96 6.16 -7.56
N TYR A 86 -1.84 4.90 -7.14
CA TYR A 86 -0.81 4.30 -6.28
C TYR A 86 -0.87 4.73 -4.81
N LEU A 87 -0.74 3.76 -3.93
CA LEU A 87 -0.77 3.85 -2.47
C LEU A 87 -2.13 4.23 -1.86
N GLU A 88 -3.19 4.40 -2.65
CA GLU A 88 -4.56 4.61 -2.18
C GLU A 88 -5.06 3.40 -1.37
N ASP A 89 -4.65 2.20 -1.76
CA ASP A 89 -4.95 0.95 -1.06
C ASP A 89 -4.15 0.79 0.23
N ILE A 90 -2.91 1.27 0.25
CA ILE A 90 -2.10 1.35 1.46
C ILE A 90 -2.71 2.36 2.43
N ASP A 91 -3.16 3.55 1.95
CA ASP A 91 -3.81 4.58 2.76
C ASP A 91 -5.06 4.04 3.46
N VAL A 92 -5.99 3.45 2.73
CA VAL A 92 -7.22 2.93 3.32
C VAL A 92 -6.95 1.78 4.30
N GLY A 93 -6.00 0.90 3.97
CA GLY A 93 -5.57 -0.17 4.85
C GLY A 93 -4.90 0.34 6.13
N TYR A 94 -4.13 1.42 6.06
CA TYR A 94 -3.51 2.07 7.21
C TYR A 94 -4.56 2.71 8.11
N ARG A 95 -5.50 3.47 7.54
CA ARG A 95 -6.63 4.05 8.28
C ARG A 95 -7.45 2.98 9.00
N ALA A 96 -7.68 1.83 8.36
CA ALA A 96 -8.34 0.69 8.98
C ALA A 96 -7.58 0.22 10.23
N ARG A 97 -6.26 0.04 10.13
CA ARG A 97 -5.41 -0.38 11.26
C ARG A 97 -5.39 0.63 12.39
N ILE A 98 -5.32 1.93 12.11
CA ILE A 98 -5.41 3.00 13.12
C ILE A 98 -6.73 2.89 13.90
N ASN A 99 -7.81 2.49 13.23
CA ASN A 99 -9.12 2.30 13.84
C ASN A 99 -9.32 0.90 14.48
N GLY A 100 -8.27 0.08 14.55
CA GLY A 100 -8.29 -1.25 15.18
C GLY A 100 -8.96 -2.34 14.35
N TYR A 101 -9.10 -2.12 13.04
CA TYR A 101 -9.55 -3.12 12.09
C TYR A 101 -8.39 -3.90 11.49
N GLU A 102 -8.67 -5.00 10.82
CA GLU A 102 -7.69 -5.93 10.28
C GLU A 102 -7.85 -6.11 8.77
N ASN A 103 -6.73 -6.25 8.08
CA ASN A 103 -6.67 -6.60 6.67
C ASN A 103 -6.14 -8.03 6.55
N TRP A 104 -6.77 -8.83 5.69
CA TRP A 104 -6.46 -10.25 5.56
C TRP A 104 -6.15 -10.65 4.13
N TYR A 105 -5.37 -11.69 3.99
CA TYR A 105 -5.09 -12.39 2.76
C TYR A 105 -5.86 -13.72 2.71
N ALA A 106 -6.57 -13.99 1.60
CA ALA A 106 -7.35 -15.20 1.37
C ALA A 106 -6.74 -16.05 0.23
N PRO A 107 -5.91 -17.03 0.54
CA PRO A 107 -5.18 -17.83 -0.48
C PRO A 107 -6.10 -18.65 -1.38
N LYS A 108 -7.29 -19.01 -0.92
CA LYS A 108 -8.28 -19.77 -1.71
C LYS A 108 -9.04 -18.93 -2.74
N ALA A 109 -8.94 -17.61 -2.67
CA ALA A 109 -9.51 -16.70 -3.67
C ALA A 109 -8.43 -16.36 -4.67
N ILE A 110 -8.47 -16.94 -5.86
CA ILE A 110 -7.43 -16.82 -6.88
C ILE A 110 -7.88 -15.83 -7.95
N VAL A 111 -6.94 -14.93 -8.35
CA VAL A 111 -7.09 -14.00 -9.47
C VAL A 111 -5.79 -14.04 -10.29
N TYR A 112 -5.90 -14.14 -11.59
CA TYR A 112 -4.77 -13.99 -12.51
C TYR A 112 -4.64 -12.54 -12.94
N HIS A 113 -3.46 -11.95 -12.68
CA HIS A 113 -3.22 -10.53 -12.86
C HIS A 113 -2.11 -10.28 -13.88
N ILE A 114 -2.39 -9.44 -14.88
CA ILE A 114 -1.44 -9.13 -15.96
C ILE A 114 -0.27 -8.26 -15.46
N GLY A 115 -0.47 -7.53 -14.37
CA GLY A 115 0.53 -6.62 -13.81
C GLY A 115 0.91 -5.48 -14.76
N SER A 116 0.80 -4.24 -14.32
CA SER A 116 1.12 -3.06 -15.15
C SER A 116 0.42 -2.97 -16.51
N GLY A 117 -0.66 -3.72 -16.74
CA GLY A 117 -1.40 -3.75 -18.01
C GLY A 117 -1.83 -2.37 -18.49
N THR A 118 -2.30 -1.52 -17.59
CA THR A 118 -2.72 -0.14 -17.90
C THR A 118 -1.55 0.83 -18.03
N SER A 119 -0.48 0.64 -17.26
CA SER A 119 0.63 1.61 -17.14
C SER A 119 1.90 1.19 -17.89
N GLY A 120 1.84 0.08 -18.65
CA GLY A 120 2.84 -0.42 -19.57
C GLY A 120 4.06 -1.07 -18.89
N SER A 121 4.81 -0.38 -18.06
CA SER A 121 6.05 -0.90 -17.47
C SER A 121 6.04 -0.89 -15.95
N ARG A 122 6.93 -1.70 -15.36
CA ARG A 122 7.13 -1.73 -13.90
C ARG A 122 7.61 -0.38 -13.38
N TYR A 123 8.49 0.29 -14.11
CA TYR A 123 9.04 1.61 -13.80
C TYR A 123 8.80 2.54 -14.99
N ASN A 124 8.20 3.69 -14.74
CA ASN A 124 8.03 4.78 -15.69
C ASN A 124 7.91 6.12 -14.93
N HIS A 125 8.02 7.23 -15.66
CA HIS A 125 8.01 8.59 -15.09
C HIS A 125 6.73 8.85 -14.28
N PHE A 126 5.57 8.47 -14.81
CA PHE A 126 4.28 8.65 -14.14
C PHE A 126 4.23 7.90 -12.80
N LYS A 127 4.52 6.58 -12.80
CA LYS A 127 4.55 5.78 -11.56
C LYS A 127 5.54 6.33 -10.55
N THR A 128 6.74 6.69 -11.00
CA THR A 128 7.80 7.19 -10.12
C THR A 128 7.37 8.47 -9.43
N ARG A 129 6.80 9.43 -10.19
CA ARG A 129 6.33 10.71 -9.66
C ARG A 129 5.16 10.54 -8.69
N TYR A 130 4.12 9.80 -9.08
CA TYR A 130 2.95 9.62 -8.22
C TYR A 130 3.24 8.76 -6.98
N SER A 131 4.01 7.69 -7.11
CA SER A 131 4.37 6.87 -5.95
C SER A 131 5.22 7.62 -4.92
N SER A 132 6.18 8.47 -5.36
CA SER A 132 6.98 9.27 -4.42
C SER A 132 6.15 10.39 -3.77
N ARG A 133 5.29 11.08 -4.54
CA ARG A 133 4.33 12.07 -4.05
C ARG A 133 3.41 11.48 -2.98
N ASN A 134 2.75 10.40 -3.34
CA ASN A 134 1.76 9.78 -2.49
C ASN A 134 2.38 9.13 -1.25
N ASN A 135 3.64 8.71 -1.33
CA ASN A 135 4.32 8.16 -0.17
C ASN A 135 4.61 9.21 0.92
N ILE A 136 5.01 10.42 0.54
CA ILE A 136 5.14 11.56 1.47
C ILE A 136 3.78 11.89 2.09
N TYR A 137 2.75 12.00 1.24
CA TYR A 137 1.39 12.29 1.68
C TYR A 137 0.84 11.22 2.62
N LEU A 138 1.07 9.93 2.32
CA LEU A 138 0.69 8.80 3.17
C LEU A 138 1.31 8.89 4.56
N ILE A 139 2.63 9.17 4.63
CA ILE A 139 3.35 9.33 5.90
C ILE A 139 2.77 10.49 6.70
N TYR A 140 2.61 11.65 6.09
CA TYR A 140 2.02 12.81 6.74
C TYR A 140 0.62 12.51 7.28
N LYS A 141 -0.24 11.94 6.44
CA LYS A 141 -1.66 11.73 6.75
C LYS A 141 -1.88 10.69 7.83
N ASN A 142 -1.20 9.55 7.74
CA ASN A 142 -1.51 8.37 8.54
C ASN A 142 -0.54 8.10 9.69
N MET A 143 0.74 8.45 9.56
CA MET A 143 1.71 8.09 10.58
C MET A 143 1.66 9.05 11.76
N PRO A 144 1.46 8.57 13.01
CA PRO A 144 1.52 9.43 14.21
C PRO A 144 2.82 10.22 14.28
N PHE A 145 2.77 11.44 14.79
CA PHE A 145 3.95 12.33 14.85
C PHE A 145 5.13 11.68 15.56
N LEU A 146 4.90 11.06 16.72
CA LEU A 146 5.96 10.37 17.45
C LEU A 146 6.58 9.23 16.63
N GLN A 147 5.77 8.48 15.89
CA GLN A 147 6.27 7.43 15.00
C GLN A 147 7.09 8.01 13.84
N ILE A 148 6.71 9.18 13.31
CA ILE A 148 7.53 9.88 12.29
C ILE A 148 8.91 10.20 12.88
N LEU A 149 8.97 10.76 14.10
CA LEU A 149 10.24 11.09 14.75
C LEU A 149 11.11 9.85 14.98
N LEU A 150 10.53 8.77 15.51
CA LEU A 150 11.25 7.52 15.75
C LEU A 150 11.75 6.85 14.46
N ASN A 151 10.98 6.98 13.40
CA ASN A 151 11.33 6.40 12.09
C ASN A 151 12.16 7.37 11.23
N LEU A 152 12.39 8.60 11.64
CA LEU A 152 13.05 9.63 10.82
C LEU A 152 14.39 9.17 10.23
N PRO A 153 15.32 8.54 10.98
CA PRO A 153 16.57 8.05 10.41
C PRO A 153 16.35 7.01 9.30
N PHE A 154 15.39 6.09 9.52
CA PHE A 154 15.03 5.06 8.54
C PHE A 154 14.35 5.65 7.31
N LEU A 155 13.48 6.65 7.50
CA LEU A 155 12.82 7.36 6.40
C LEU A 155 13.85 8.09 5.53
N ILE A 156 14.78 8.82 6.14
CA ILE A 156 15.87 9.51 5.41
C ILE A 156 16.68 8.51 4.60
N LEU A 157 17.09 7.39 5.22
CA LEU A 157 17.83 6.33 4.54
C LEU A 157 17.00 5.75 3.38
N GLY A 158 15.73 5.40 3.63
CA GLY A 158 14.85 4.79 2.65
C GLY A 158 14.57 5.68 1.45
N PHE A 159 14.31 6.96 1.65
CA PHE A 159 14.15 7.95 0.56
C PHE A 159 15.46 8.21 -0.17
N GLY A 160 16.59 8.31 0.53
CA GLY A 160 17.92 8.46 -0.06
C GLY A 160 18.26 7.29 -0.99
N MET A 161 18.06 6.05 -0.54
CA MET A 161 18.25 4.85 -1.38
C MET A 161 17.37 4.87 -2.64
N LYS A 162 16.11 5.30 -2.52
CA LYS A 162 15.22 5.41 -3.68
C LYS A 162 15.61 6.54 -4.62
N ILE A 163 16.11 7.66 -4.12
CA ILE A 163 16.66 8.74 -4.96
C ILE A 163 17.80 8.18 -5.81
N LEU A 164 18.77 7.50 -5.19
CA LEU A 164 19.89 6.88 -5.91
C LEU A 164 19.42 5.86 -6.94
N PHE A 165 18.52 4.95 -6.55
CA PHE A 165 17.98 3.93 -7.44
C PHE A 165 17.27 4.54 -8.67
N PHE A 166 16.40 5.53 -8.46
CA PHE A 166 15.69 6.17 -9.58
C PHE A 166 16.56 7.07 -10.41
N THR A 167 17.61 7.65 -9.84
CA THR A 167 18.64 8.41 -10.58
C THR A 167 19.40 7.48 -11.54
N GLN A 168 19.82 6.30 -11.08
CA GLN A 168 20.44 5.28 -11.94
C GLN A 168 19.52 4.79 -13.06
N LYS A 169 18.20 4.85 -12.86
CA LYS A 169 17.20 4.52 -13.89
C LYS A 169 16.78 5.70 -14.78
N GLY A 170 17.44 6.86 -14.69
CA GLY A 170 17.10 8.06 -15.44
C GLY A 170 15.82 8.77 -14.98
N MET A 171 15.25 8.39 -13.83
CA MET A 171 13.98 8.93 -13.28
C MET A 171 14.16 9.69 -11.97
N GLY A 172 15.39 10.11 -11.61
CA GLY A 172 15.69 10.80 -10.37
C GLY A 172 14.96 12.13 -10.23
N ARG A 173 14.87 12.89 -11.33
CA ARG A 173 14.14 14.18 -11.36
C ARG A 173 12.66 13.98 -11.04
N GLU A 174 12.01 12.96 -11.60
CA GLU A 174 10.61 12.65 -11.35
C GLU A 174 10.38 12.22 -9.91
N TYR A 175 11.30 11.44 -9.35
CA TYR A 175 11.20 11.00 -7.97
C TYR A 175 11.28 12.19 -7.00
N ILE A 176 12.24 13.09 -7.19
CA ILE A 176 12.41 14.31 -6.37
C ILE A 176 11.22 15.26 -6.55
N ALA A 177 10.75 15.45 -7.79
CA ALA A 177 9.56 16.27 -8.06
C ALA A 177 8.33 15.71 -7.35
N GLY A 178 8.16 14.38 -7.33
CA GLY A 178 7.10 13.72 -6.57
C GLY A 178 7.22 14.00 -5.07
N ILE A 179 8.40 13.88 -4.47
CA ILE A 179 8.61 14.21 -3.04
C ILE A 179 8.17 15.66 -2.76
N LYS A 180 8.62 16.64 -3.55
CA LYS A 180 8.24 18.05 -3.39
C LYS A 180 6.72 18.23 -3.47
N ASN A 181 6.09 17.64 -4.48
CA ASN A 181 4.63 17.69 -4.62
C ASN A 181 3.90 17.01 -3.44
N GLY A 182 4.46 15.93 -2.89
CA GLY A 182 3.93 15.26 -1.71
C GLY A 182 3.85 16.18 -0.50
N PHE A 183 4.90 16.95 -0.23
CA PHE A 183 4.87 17.96 0.83
C PHE A 183 3.84 19.07 0.55
N GLN A 184 3.69 19.51 -0.70
CA GLN A 184 2.72 20.55 -1.08
C GLN A 184 1.29 20.11 -0.82
N ILE A 185 0.91 18.87 -1.19
CA ILE A 185 -0.45 18.38 -0.96
C ILE A 185 -0.73 18.02 0.51
N SER A 186 0.32 17.70 1.27
CA SER A 186 0.19 17.37 2.69
C SER A 186 -0.45 18.50 3.53
N HIS A 187 -0.36 19.75 3.07
CA HIS A 187 -0.99 20.88 3.75
C HIS A 187 -2.49 21.05 3.45
N ARG A 188 -3.01 20.32 2.44
CA ARG A 188 -4.39 20.47 1.98
C ARG A 188 -5.39 19.64 2.78
N ASP A 189 -4.94 18.52 3.36
CA ASP A 189 -5.82 17.57 4.04
C ASP A 189 -5.45 17.41 5.51
N LYS A 190 -6.43 16.93 6.29
CA LYS A 190 -6.27 16.72 7.72
C LYS A 190 -5.59 15.38 8.00
N LYS A 191 -4.62 15.43 8.90
CA LYS A 191 -4.00 14.23 9.46
C LYS A 191 -5.05 13.34 10.15
N VAL A 192 -4.98 12.03 9.90
CA VAL A 192 -5.84 11.05 10.58
C VAL A 192 -5.60 11.09 12.09
N LYS A 193 -6.67 11.26 12.88
CA LYS A 193 -6.57 11.30 14.33
C LYS A 193 -6.30 9.89 14.86
N PHE A 194 -5.15 9.71 15.48
CA PHE A 194 -4.82 8.49 16.20
C PHE A 194 -5.45 8.54 17.59
N LYS A 195 -6.35 7.62 17.90
CA LYS A 195 -6.89 7.44 19.24
C LYS A 195 -6.10 6.31 19.91
N LEU A 196 -5.28 6.65 20.91
CA LEU A 196 -4.79 5.63 21.84
C LEU A 196 -6.02 5.00 22.48
N LYS A 197 -6.22 3.69 22.28
CA LYS A 197 -7.20 2.97 23.08
C LYS A 197 -6.61 2.80 24.47
N ASN A 198 -7.28 3.38 25.47
CA ASN A 198 -7.10 3.03 26.88
C ASN A 198 -7.38 1.55 27.09
#